data_c3e2c251394517e25aa5dac258c00ada
#
_entry.id   c3e2c251394517e25aa5dac258c00ada
#
_cell.length_a   1.000
_cell.length_b   1.000
_cell.length_c   1.000
_cell.angle_alpha   90.00
_cell.angle_beta   90.00
_cell.angle_gamma   90.00
#
_symmetry.space_group_name_H-M   'P 1'
#
loop_
_entity.id
_entity.type
_entity.pdbx_description
1 polymer ?
#
loop_
_entity_poly.entity_id
_entity_poly.type
_entity_poly.pdbx_seq_one_letter_code
_entity_poly.pdbx_strand_id
1 'polypeptide(L)'
;FGDRKEFQILPSAVVEIPTLANLIKIKAGIISNFDFPTLNHLRIENPYLSPLAKIESNNQMDIFAKVYFITKSNILISLKGGYKMGNNDYFYTLDKNAGLNNMFTLVYDNTKTTYAQLDLAYQIDKKIDLSLNLLYQNIKTTDLEFAWYKPAFKANLLFRYNANDKFSISFVPSFQSKVKCLNPEGEVEELKSKIDINLAANYNYNTKLSFFIELNNIAYQRYFNYYNYPSQRIVLMAGAKYAF
;
A
#
# COMPACT_ATOMS: atom_id res chain seq x y z
N PHE A 1 25.88 -10.73 3.36
CA PHE A 1 24.97 -9.92 2.56
C PHE A 1 24.83 -8.57 3.22
N GLY A 2 25.32 -7.47 2.59
CA GLY A 2 25.45 -6.15 3.16
C GLY A 2 26.57 -6.03 4.19
N ASP A 3 27.11 -4.83 4.33
CA ASP A 3 28.27 -4.55 5.20
C ASP A 3 27.93 -4.58 6.72
N ARG A 4 26.70 -4.95 7.10
CA ARG A 4 26.27 -5.02 8.50
C ARG A 4 26.65 -6.35 9.12
N LYS A 5 27.64 -6.32 9.99
CA LYS A 5 28.08 -7.47 10.82
C LYS A 5 27.46 -7.43 12.23
N GLU A 6 26.27 -6.90 12.39
CA GLU A 6 25.62 -6.75 13.69
C GLU A 6 24.71 -7.95 13.98
N PHE A 7 24.84 -8.51 15.19
CA PHE A 7 23.89 -9.49 15.70
C PHE A 7 22.61 -8.74 16.10
N GLN A 8 21.48 -9.18 15.57
CA GLN A 8 20.17 -8.56 15.85
C GLN A 8 19.24 -9.58 16.49
N ILE A 9 18.59 -9.17 17.58
CA ILE A 9 17.53 -9.95 18.23
C ILE A 9 16.20 -9.42 17.66
N LEU A 10 15.42 -10.31 17.06
CA LEU A 10 14.12 -10.00 16.47
C LEU A 10 13.01 -10.68 17.31
N PRO A 11 12.54 -10.05 18.39
CA PRO A 11 11.52 -10.64 19.23
C PRO A 11 10.19 -10.71 18.47
N SER A 12 9.46 -11.82 18.63
CA SER A 12 8.10 -11.98 18.14
C SER A 12 7.28 -12.74 19.15
N ALA A 13 6.24 -12.09 19.65
CA ALA A 13 5.30 -12.67 20.59
C ALA A 13 3.92 -12.05 20.36
N VAL A 14 2.91 -12.87 20.18
CA VAL A 14 1.55 -12.42 19.94
C VAL A 14 0.60 -13.20 20.84
N VAL A 15 -0.29 -12.48 21.52
CA VAL A 15 -1.38 -13.01 22.30
C VAL A 15 -2.69 -12.70 21.64
N GLU A 16 -3.56 -13.71 21.53
CA GLU A 16 -4.92 -13.57 21.03
C GLU A 16 -5.89 -14.01 22.13
N ILE A 17 -6.84 -13.16 22.46
CA ILE A 17 -7.84 -13.38 23.49
C ILE A 17 -9.20 -13.38 22.82
N PRO A 18 -9.89 -14.55 22.72
CA PRO A 18 -11.28 -14.59 22.29
C PRO A 18 -12.17 -14.04 23.41
N THR A 19 -13.08 -13.14 23.07
CA THR A 19 -14.01 -12.54 24.02
C THR A 19 -15.45 -12.69 23.50
N LEU A 20 -16.44 -12.70 24.42
CA LEU A 20 -17.88 -12.64 24.13
C LEU A 20 -18.31 -13.46 22.90
N ALA A 21 -18.52 -14.75 23.10
CA ALA A 21 -19.12 -15.67 22.10
C ALA A 21 -18.43 -15.66 20.72
N ASN A 22 -17.11 -15.44 20.66
CA ASN A 22 -16.31 -15.33 19.42
C ASN A 22 -16.69 -14.15 18.48
N LEU A 23 -17.51 -13.21 18.93
CA LEU A 23 -17.87 -12.03 18.14
C LEU A 23 -16.79 -10.94 18.20
N ILE A 24 -16.03 -10.91 19.29
CA ILE A 24 -14.93 -9.99 19.49
C ILE A 24 -13.65 -10.79 19.75
N LYS A 25 -12.59 -10.44 19.05
CA LYS A 25 -11.25 -10.98 19.29
C LYS A 25 -10.27 -9.84 19.48
N ILE A 26 -9.44 -9.93 20.50
CA ILE A 26 -8.37 -8.96 20.75
C ILE A 26 -7.05 -9.66 20.49
N LYS A 27 -6.21 -9.04 19.70
CA LYS A 27 -4.86 -9.50 19.39
C LYS A 27 -3.88 -8.40 19.73
N ALA A 28 -2.86 -8.69 20.51
CA ALA A 28 -1.81 -7.74 20.83
C ALA A 28 -0.46 -8.45 20.81
N GLY A 29 0.58 -7.70 20.50
CA GLY A 29 1.91 -8.32 20.47
C GLY A 29 2.99 -7.44 19.90
N ILE A 30 4.15 -8.07 19.79
CA ILE A 30 5.34 -7.55 19.15
C ILE A 30 5.67 -8.49 18.00
N ILE A 31 5.90 -7.94 16.81
CA ILE A 31 6.37 -8.67 15.63
C ILE A 31 7.58 -7.95 15.09
N SER A 32 8.69 -8.68 14.95
CA SER A 32 9.88 -8.15 14.31
C SER A 32 10.12 -8.88 12.98
N ASN A 33 10.41 -8.10 11.95
CA ASN A 33 10.71 -8.59 10.62
C ASN A 33 12.08 -8.07 10.19
N PHE A 34 12.83 -8.94 9.53
CA PHE A 34 14.03 -8.57 8.79
C PHE A 34 13.70 -8.68 7.30
N ASP A 35 13.98 -7.64 6.55
CA ASP A 35 13.75 -7.60 5.12
C ASP A 35 15.03 -7.24 4.36
N PHE A 36 15.23 -7.91 3.24
CA PHE A 36 16.27 -7.60 2.27
C PHE A 36 15.59 -7.42 0.91
N PRO A 37 15.13 -6.20 0.61
CA PRO A 37 14.38 -5.94 -0.61
C PRO A 37 15.24 -6.24 -1.83
N THR A 38 14.68 -6.96 -2.79
CA THR A 38 15.36 -7.20 -4.07
C THR A 38 15.18 -6.01 -5.00
N LEU A 39 16.10 -5.83 -5.96
CA LEU A 39 15.98 -4.80 -6.99
C LEU A 39 14.65 -4.92 -7.76
N ASN A 40 14.20 -6.13 -8.03
CA ASN A 40 12.92 -6.36 -8.71
C ASN A 40 11.74 -5.87 -7.88
N HIS A 41 11.72 -6.17 -6.58
CA HIS A 41 10.69 -5.67 -5.66
C HIS A 41 10.65 -4.14 -5.63
N LEU A 42 11.79 -3.51 -5.46
CA LEU A 42 11.93 -2.05 -5.42
C LEU A 42 11.52 -1.39 -6.76
N ARG A 43 11.77 -2.04 -7.89
CA ARG A 43 11.34 -1.55 -9.22
C ARG A 43 9.86 -1.74 -9.50
N ILE A 44 9.21 -2.71 -8.87
CA ILE A 44 7.74 -2.80 -8.90
C ILE A 44 7.14 -1.61 -8.13
N GLU A 45 7.75 -1.22 -7.01
CA GLU A 45 7.32 -0.04 -6.24
C GLU A 45 7.65 1.27 -6.99
N ASN A 46 8.90 1.39 -7.46
CA ASN A 46 9.36 2.55 -8.25
C ASN A 46 10.07 2.09 -9.54
N PRO A 47 9.39 2.08 -10.70
CA PRO A 47 9.99 1.65 -11.98
C PRO A 47 11.19 2.49 -12.44
N TYR A 48 11.33 3.69 -11.88
CA TYR A 48 12.37 4.65 -12.24
C TYR A 48 13.61 4.55 -11.33
N LEU A 49 13.70 3.50 -10.51
CA LEU A 49 14.85 3.26 -9.65
C LEU A 49 16.10 2.98 -10.49
N SER A 50 17.18 3.70 -10.20
CA SER A 50 18.50 3.51 -10.80
C SER A 50 18.98 2.07 -10.61
N PRO A 51 19.56 1.45 -11.66
CA PRO A 51 20.17 0.12 -11.52
C PRO A 51 21.39 0.13 -10.60
N LEU A 52 21.96 1.30 -10.33
CA LEU A 52 23.13 1.50 -9.45
C LEU A 52 22.72 1.84 -8.02
N ALA A 53 21.41 1.88 -7.70
CA ALA A 53 20.95 2.16 -6.35
C ALA A 53 21.51 1.12 -5.36
N LYS A 54 22.14 1.59 -4.29
CA LYS A 54 22.63 0.72 -3.22
C LYS A 54 21.43 0.15 -2.46
N ILE A 55 21.33 -1.17 -2.39
CA ILE A 55 20.26 -1.87 -1.68
C ILE A 55 20.82 -2.42 -0.37
N GLU A 56 20.18 -2.04 0.73
CA GLU A 56 20.54 -2.49 2.07
C GLU A 56 19.38 -3.23 2.72
N SER A 57 19.70 -4.05 3.72
CA SER A 57 18.70 -4.70 4.56
C SER A 57 18.12 -3.71 5.55
N ASN A 58 16.86 -3.91 5.92
CA ASN A 58 16.22 -3.22 7.02
C ASN A 58 15.62 -4.22 8.02
N ASN A 59 15.33 -3.76 9.20
CA ASN A 59 14.52 -4.48 10.16
C ASN A 59 13.46 -3.57 10.75
N GLN A 60 12.34 -4.15 11.09
CA GLN A 60 11.23 -3.43 11.68
C GLN A 60 10.70 -4.22 12.87
N MET A 61 10.39 -3.50 13.95
CA MET A 61 9.68 -4.03 15.10
C MET A 61 8.35 -3.28 15.24
N ASP A 62 7.24 -4.02 15.21
CA ASP A 62 5.87 -3.50 15.32
C ASP A 62 5.25 -3.96 16.64
N ILE A 63 4.94 -3.02 17.52
CA ILE A 63 4.18 -3.22 18.75
C ILE A 63 2.77 -2.78 18.48
N PHE A 64 1.80 -3.68 18.58
CA PHE A 64 0.43 -3.38 18.15
C PHE A 64 -0.64 -4.00 19.05
N ALA A 65 -1.82 -3.39 18.96
CA ALA A 65 -3.07 -3.99 19.40
C ALA A 65 -4.07 -3.96 18.23
N LYS A 66 -4.83 -5.03 18.09
CA LYS A 66 -5.86 -5.17 17.06
C LYS A 66 -7.13 -5.77 17.66
N VAL A 67 -8.27 -5.16 17.37
CA VAL A 67 -9.58 -5.64 17.74
C VAL A 67 -10.32 -6.06 16.49
N TYR A 68 -10.91 -7.23 16.53
CA TYR A 68 -11.76 -7.74 15.47
C TYR A 68 -13.20 -7.82 15.96
N PHE A 69 -14.13 -7.37 15.15
CA PHE A 69 -15.56 -7.51 15.33
C PHE A 69 -16.10 -8.36 14.18
N ILE A 70 -16.66 -9.53 14.52
CA ILE A 70 -17.25 -10.45 13.55
C ILE A 70 -18.74 -10.49 13.83
N THR A 71 -19.57 -10.07 12.89
CA THR A 71 -21.02 -10.12 13.03
C THR A 71 -21.59 -11.38 12.41
N LYS A 72 -22.79 -11.76 12.83
CA LYS A 72 -23.54 -12.88 12.22
C LYS A 72 -23.90 -12.64 10.75
N SER A 73 -23.87 -11.38 10.31
CA SER A 73 -24.18 -10.95 8.94
C SER A 73 -22.96 -10.89 8.01
N ASN A 74 -21.91 -11.67 8.29
CA ASN A 74 -20.66 -11.70 7.50
C ASN A 74 -19.95 -10.34 7.36
N ILE A 75 -20.09 -9.46 8.36
CA ILE A 75 -19.31 -8.25 8.45
C ILE A 75 -18.11 -8.53 9.35
N LEU A 76 -16.92 -8.28 8.83
CA LEU A 76 -15.68 -8.26 9.57
C LEU A 76 -15.16 -6.83 9.65
N ILE A 77 -15.03 -6.32 10.86
CA ILE A 77 -14.39 -5.03 11.11
C ILE A 77 -13.14 -5.29 11.95
N SER A 78 -12.02 -4.70 11.59
CA SER A 78 -10.84 -4.72 12.44
C SER A 78 -10.25 -3.33 12.60
N LEU A 79 -9.89 -3.00 13.82
CA LEU A 79 -9.17 -1.78 14.17
C LEU A 79 -7.80 -2.19 14.73
N LYS A 80 -6.73 -1.74 14.10
CA LYS A 80 -5.35 -1.96 14.53
C LYS A 80 -4.70 -0.61 14.82
N GLY A 81 -4.06 -0.48 15.99
CA GLY A 81 -3.19 0.63 16.31
C GLY A 81 -1.84 0.10 16.77
N GLY A 82 -0.78 0.86 16.51
CA GLY A 82 0.54 0.39 16.88
C GLY A 82 1.63 1.45 16.78
N TYR A 83 2.79 1.01 17.22
CA TYR A 83 4.04 1.76 17.15
C TYR A 83 5.10 0.88 16.51
N LYS A 84 5.63 1.33 15.38
CA LYS A 84 6.65 0.61 14.61
C LYS A 84 7.98 1.35 14.72
N MET A 85 9.03 0.62 15.01
CA MET A 85 10.41 1.07 14.93
C MET A 85 11.08 0.42 13.73
N GLY A 86 11.55 1.23 12.81
CA GLY A 86 12.32 0.80 11.65
C GLY A 86 13.79 1.15 11.84
N ASN A 87 14.65 0.19 11.56
CA ASN A 87 16.07 0.41 11.50
C ASN A 87 16.51 0.25 10.05
N ASN A 88 17.04 1.33 9.49
CA ASN A 88 17.47 1.40 8.10
C ASN A 88 16.31 1.26 7.09
N ASP A 89 15.19 1.91 7.37
CA ASP A 89 14.10 1.99 6.39
C ASP A 89 14.52 2.80 5.17
N TYR A 90 14.12 2.36 3.98
CA TYR A 90 14.47 3.03 2.74
C TYR A 90 13.43 4.05 2.30
N PHE A 91 13.94 5.10 1.67
CA PHE A 91 13.15 6.16 1.04
C PHE A 91 13.70 6.45 -0.35
N TYR A 92 12.84 6.86 -1.26
CA TYR A 92 13.25 7.24 -2.61
C TYR A 92 13.63 8.72 -2.64
N THR A 93 14.73 9.04 -3.33
CA THR A 93 15.12 10.42 -3.68
C THR A 93 15.61 10.45 -5.11
N LEU A 94 15.66 11.63 -5.72
CA LEU A 94 16.26 11.77 -7.04
C LEU A 94 17.75 11.39 -7.01
N ASP A 95 18.18 10.62 -8.00
CA ASP A 95 19.59 10.27 -8.18
C ASP A 95 20.32 11.44 -8.86
N LYS A 96 21.08 12.21 -8.10
CA LYS A 96 21.85 13.35 -8.60
C LYS A 96 22.96 12.94 -9.58
N ASN A 97 23.35 11.67 -9.60
CA ASN A 97 24.35 11.13 -10.53
C ASN A 97 23.74 10.73 -11.88
N ALA A 98 22.42 10.60 -11.96
CA ALA A 98 21.73 10.39 -13.22
C ALA A 98 21.57 11.74 -13.94
N GLY A 99 22.36 11.98 -14.94
CA GLY A 99 22.53 13.29 -15.59
C GLY A 99 21.26 14.01 -16.10
N LEU A 100 20.11 13.34 -16.13
CA LEU A 100 18.82 13.91 -16.54
C LEU A 100 17.86 14.14 -15.36
N ASN A 101 18.28 13.90 -14.12
CA ASN A 101 17.41 13.97 -12.93
C ASN A 101 16.08 13.20 -13.08
N ASN A 102 16.12 12.08 -13.80
CA ASN A 102 14.96 11.25 -14.14
C ASN A 102 15.01 9.85 -13.52
N MET A 103 15.96 9.58 -12.67
CA MET A 103 16.08 8.33 -11.92
C MET A 103 16.03 8.60 -10.43
N PHE A 104 15.73 7.53 -9.69
CA PHE A 104 15.67 7.55 -8.24
C PHE A 104 16.75 6.67 -7.65
N THR A 105 17.22 7.04 -6.49
CA THR A 105 18.10 6.24 -5.64
C THR A 105 17.44 6.01 -4.28
N LEU A 106 18.05 5.18 -3.46
CA LEU A 106 17.60 4.91 -2.10
C LEU A 106 18.46 5.67 -1.09
N VAL A 107 17.79 6.26 -0.11
CA VAL A 107 18.38 6.77 1.11
C VAL A 107 17.78 6.03 2.28
N TYR A 108 18.53 5.89 3.35
CA TYR A 108 18.17 5.05 4.48
C TYR A 108 18.14 5.87 5.76
N ASP A 109 17.20 5.57 6.64
CA ASP A 109 17.12 6.20 7.96
C ASP A 109 16.38 5.32 8.96
N ASN A 110 16.59 5.60 10.22
CA ASN A 110 15.83 4.98 11.30
C ASN A 110 14.50 5.70 11.48
N THR A 111 13.43 4.94 11.69
CA THR A 111 12.08 5.50 11.77
C THR A 111 11.37 5.12 13.05
N LYS A 112 10.44 5.99 13.44
CA LYS A 112 9.44 5.75 14.50
C LYS A 112 8.08 6.10 13.92
N THR A 113 7.22 5.11 13.78
CA THR A 113 5.90 5.27 13.16
C THR A 113 4.79 4.95 14.13
N THR A 114 3.92 5.91 14.42
CA THR A 114 2.63 5.63 15.04
C THR A 114 1.58 5.48 13.95
N TYR A 115 0.70 4.49 14.06
CA TYR A 115 -0.31 4.25 13.04
C TYR A 115 -1.63 3.75 13.62
N ALA A 116 -2.69 3.99 12.85
CA ALA A 116 -4.00 3.40 13.06
C ALA A 116 -4.53 2.89 11.71
N GLN A 117 -5.08 1.70 11.71
CA GLN A 117 -5.64 1.05 10.52
C GLN A 117 -7.04 0.53 10.82
N LEU A 118 -7.97 0.83 9.94
CA LEU A 118 -9.33 0.27 9.94
C LEU A 118 -9.50 -0.57 8.69
N ASP A 119 -9.87 -1.84 8.88
CA ASP A 119 -10.29 -2.72 7.79
C ASP A 119 -11.77 -3.11 8.00
N LEU A 120 -12.54 -3.05 6.94
CA LEU A 120 -13.90 -3.54 6.88
C LEU A 120 -14.04 -4.47 5.68
N ALA A 121 -14.59 -5.65 5.91
CA ALA A 121 -14.99 -6.57 4.85
C ALA A 121 -16.45 -6.98 5.07
N TYR A 122 -17.26 -6.90 4.04
CA TYR A 122 -18.67 -7.26 4.08
C TYR A 122 -19.07 -7.95 2.80
N GLN A 123 -19.67 -9.13 2.95
CA GLN A 123 -20.19 -9.91 1.84
C GLN A 123 -21.70 -10.17 2.03
N ILE A 124 -22.51 -9.74 1.06
CA ILE A 124 -23.97 -9.90 1.04
C ILE A 124 -24.34 -10.91 -0.04
N ASP A 125 -24.93 -12.02 0.35
CA ASP A 125 -25.55 -13.02 -0.54
C ASP A 125 -24.72 -13.40 -1.77
N LYS A 126 -23.41 -13.43 -1.66
CA LYS A 126 -22.46 -13.63 -2.78
C LYS A 126 -22.60 -12.60 -3.93
N LYS A 127 -23.51 -11.62 -3.78
CA LYS A 127 -23.77 -10.60 -4.80
C LYS A 127 -22.93 -9.35 -4.61
N ILE A 128 -22.69 -8.95 -3.36
CA ILE A 128 -21.96 -7.73 -3.05
C ILE A 128 -20.76 -8.07 -2.18
N ASP A 129 -19.58 -7.67 -2.65
CA ASP A 129 -18.34 -7.68 -1.87
C ASP A 129 -17.92 -6.24 -1.64
N LEU A 130 -17.83 -5.84 -0.38
CA LEU A 130 -17.34 -4.53 0.04
C LEU A 130 -16.08 -4.73 0.90
N SER A 131 -15.01 -4.05 0.54
CA SER A 131 -13.77 -4.03 1.33
C SER A 131 -13.26 -2.60 1.44
N LEU A 132 -13.10 -2.10 2.66
CA LEU A 132 -12.53 -0.78 2.96
C LEU A 132 -11.28 -0.97 3.80
N ASN A 133 -10.21 -0.29 3.39
CA ASN A 133 -8.98 -0.17 4.16
C ASN A 133 -8.64 1.30 4.32
N LEU A 134 -8.52 1.75 5.57
CA LEU A 134 -8.04 3.07 5.93
C LEU A 134 -6.77 2.93 6.76
N LEU A 135 -5.74 3.68 6.39
CA LEU A 135 -4.48 3.75 7.12
C LEU A 135 -4.12 5.19 7.40
N TYR A 136 -3.94 5.52 8.66
CA TYR A 136 -3.28 6.73 9.11
C TYR A 136 -1.94 6.39 9.72
N GLN A 137 -0.89 7.13 9.36
CA GLN A 137 0.45 6.94 9.92
C GLN A 137 1.18 8.27 10.08
N ASN A 138 1.95 8.37 11.15
CA ASN A 138 2.87 9.46 11.38
C ASN A 138 4.29 8.87 11.51
N ILE A 139 5.11 9.09 10.49
CA ILE A 139 6.47 8.57 10.38
C ILE A 139 7.43 9.68 10.78
N LYS A 140 8.22 9.45 11.82
CA LYS A 140 9.33 10.31 12.22
C LYS A 140 10.63 9.64 11.82
N THR A 141 11.46 10.33 11.11
CA THR A 141 12.83 10.01 10.69
C THR A 141 13.83 10.55 11.72
N THR A 142 15.02 10.01 11.75
CA THR A 142 16.09 10.43 12.67
C THR A 142 16.96 11.52 12.05
N ASP A 143 17.49 11.27 10.87
CA ASP A 143 18.44 12.14 10.16
C ASP A 143 17.81 12.86 8.97
N LEU A 144 16.86 12.20 8.29
CA LEU A 144 16.11 12.80 7.19
C LEU A 144 15.07 13.80 7.73
N GLU A 145 14.90 14.92 7.03
CA GLU A 145 13.90 15.93 7.40
C GLU A 145 12.47 15.40 7.29
N PHE A 146 12.20 14.52 6.31
CA PHE A 146 10.88 13.94 6.08
C PHE A 146 10.99 12.49 5.59
N ALA A 147 9.93 11.72 5.84
CA ALA A 147 9.72 10.41 5.24
C ALA A 147 9.29 10.57 3.76
N TRP A 148 10.28 10.67 2.87
CA TRP A 148 10.06 10.96 1.45
C TRP A 148 9.12 9.95 0.79
N TYR A 149 8.14 10.45 0.02
CA TYR A 149 7.11 9.67 -0.70
C TYR A 149 6.21 8.79 0.17
N LYS A 150 6.22 9.00 1.50
CA LYS A 150 5.34 8.24 2.41
C LYS A 150 4.13 9.10 2.81
N PRO A 151 2.91 8.75 2.39
CA PRO A 151 1.71 9.49 2.76
C PRO A 151 1.32 9.26 4.20
N ALA A 152 0.76 10.28 4.86
CA ALA A 152 0.23 10.16 6.20
C ALA A 152 -1.12 9.44 6.24
N PHE A 153 -1.90 9.50 5.16
CA PHE A 153 -3.21 8.86 5.09
C PHE A 153 -3.42 8.16 3.75
N LYS A 154 -3.96 6.94 3.80
CA LYS A 154 -4.42 6.16 2.64
C LYS A 154 -5.81 5.62 2.89
N ALA A 155 -6.64 5.62 1.85
CA ALA A 155 -7.95 4.98 1.85
C ALA A 155 -8.12 4.19 0.55
N ASN A 156 -8.54 2.94 0.66
CA ASN A 156 -8.85 2.10 -0.48
C ASN A 156 -10.21 1.45 -0.26
N LEU A 157 -11.09 1.55 -1.22
CA LEU A 157 -12.39 0.88 -1.22
C LEU A 157 -12.45 -0.05 -2.43
N LEU A 158 -12.94 -1.25 -2.22
CA LEU A 158 -13.38 -2.15 -3.28
C LEU A 158 -14.88 -2.39 -3.06
N PHE A 159 -15.67 -2.03 -4.04
CA PHE A 159 -17.07 -2.42 -4.14
C PHE A 159 -17.22 -3.28 -5.39
N ARG A 160 -17.66 -4.53 -5.22
CA ARG A 160 -17.96 -5.45 -6.33
C ARG A 160 -19.41 -5.87 -6.25
N TYR A 161 -20.11 -5.78 -7.36
CA TYR A 161 -21.46 -6.28 -7.54
C TYR A 161 -21.47 -7.41 -8.56
N ASN A 162 -21.84 -8.60 -8.14
CA ASN A 162 -22.05 -9.78 -8.98
C ASN A 162 -23.54 -9.86 -9.29
N ALA A 163 -23.96 -9.35 -10.46
CA ALA A 163 -25.37 -9.35 -10.86
C ALA A 163 -25.88 -10.78 -11.04
N ASN A 164 -25.01 -11.65 -11.52
CA ASN A 164 -25.21 -13.11 -11.64
C ASN A 164 -23.83 -13.79 -11.79
N ASP A 165 -23.79 -15.10 -11.99
CA ASP A 165 -22.55 -15.88 -12.13
C ASP A 165 -21.71 -15.48 -13.37
N LYS A 166 -22.30 -14.76 -14.31
CA LYS A 166 -21.62 -14.35 -15.54
C LYS A 166 -21.17 -12.89 -15.53
N PHE A 167 -21.87 -12.00 -14.83
CA PHE A 167 -21.63 -10.57 -14.95
C PHE A 167 -21.31 -9.93 -13.59
N SER A 168 -20.20 -9.23 -13.53
CA SER A 168 -19.78 -8.47 -12.36
C SER A 168 -19.27 -7.08 -12.73
N ILE A 169 -19.50 -6.13 -11.83
CA ILE A 169 -18.97 -4.77 -11.87
C ILE A 169 -18.16 -4.52 -10.63
N SER A 170 -17.01 -3.88 -10.76
CA SER A 170 -16.15 -3.46 -9.65
C SER A 170 -15.92 -1.95 -9.72
N PHE A 171 -16.05 -1.29 -8.58
CA PHE A 171 -15.75 0.13 -8.38
C PHE A 171 -14.68 0.25 -7.30
N VAL A 172 -13.53 0.86 -7.65
CA VAL A 172 -12.32 0.86 -6.81
C VAL A 172 -11.79 2.30 -6.69
N PRO A 173 -12.38 3.13 -5.81
CA PRO A 173 -11.78 4.40 -5.47
C PRO A 173 -10.64 4.23 -4.48
N SER A 174 -9.59 5.02 -4.66
CA SER A 174 -8.47 5.13 -3.74
C SER A 174 -8.10 6.60 -3.50
N PHE A 175 -7.64 6.87 -2.29
CA PHE A 175 -7.14 8.18 -1.88
C PHE A 175 -5.80 8.03 -1.18
N GLN A 176 -4.89 8.95 -1.46
CA GLN A 176 -3.64 9.10 -0.76
C GLN A 176 -3.41 10.58 -0.47
N SER A 177 -3.04 10.90 0.76
CA SER A 177 -2.66 12.25 1.13
C SER A 177 -1.39 12.71 0.37
N LYS A 178 -1.18 14.00 0.34
CA LYS A 178 0.03 14.62 -0.16
C LYS A 178 1.29 14.00 0.45
N VAL A 179 2.39 14.00 -0.31
CA VAL A 179 3.70 13.51 0.12
C VAL A 179 4.77 14.53 -0.18
N LYS A 180 5.84 14.50 0.61
CA LYS A 180 7.00 15.35 0.38
C LYS A 180 8.06 14.62 -0.43
N CYS A 181 8.76 15.35 -1.29
CA CYS A 181 9.89 14.88 -2.07
C CYS A 181 10.95 15.98 -2.17
N LEU A 182 12.11 15.63 -2.67
CA LEU A 182 13.15 16.58 -3.04
C LEU A 182 13.08 16.86 -4.55
N ASN A 183 13.20 18.14 -4.93
CA ASN A 183 13.40 18.53 -6.32
C ASN A 183 14.89 18.36 -6.72
N PRO A 184 15.28 18.56 -7.98
CA PRO A 184 16.68 18.44 -8.41
C PRO A 184 17.64 19.39 -7.69
N GLU A 185 17.18 20.54 -7.27
CA GLU A 185 17.92 21.57 -6.53
C GLU A 185 18.16 21.15 -5.07
N GLY A 186 17.43 20.12 -4.59
CA GLY A 186 17.48 19.61 -3.22
C GLY A 186 16.53 20.34 -2.28
N GLU A 187 15.58 21.09 -2.81
CA GLU A 187 14.55 21.76 -2.03
C GLU A 187 13.36 20.82 -1.80
N VAL A 188 12.68 21.04 -0.68
CA VAL A 188 11.47 20.26 -0.33
C VAL A 188 10.30 20.71 -1.18
N GLU A 189 9.71 19.78 -1.91
CA GLU A 189 8.50 19.97 -2.68
C GLU A 189 7.39 19.03 -2.22
N GLU A 190 6.14 19.44 -2.42
CA GLU A 190 4.97 18.68 -2.02
C GLU A 190 4.20 18.21 -3.25
N LEU A 191 4.13 16.89 -3.45
CA LEU A 191 3.24 16.30 -4.42
C LEU A 191 1.82 16.27 -3.87
N LYS A 192 0.85 16.72 -4.69
CA LYS A 192 -0.57 16.83 -4.32
C LYS A 192 -1.15 15.46 -3.96
N SER A 193 -2.23 15.49 -3.18
CA SER A 193 -3.01 14.29 -2.87
C SER A 193 -3.50 13.61 -4.15
N LYS A 194 -3.55 12.30 -4.10
CA LYS A 194 -3.97 11.43 -5.19
C LYS A 194 -5.37 10.90 -4.94
N ILE A 195 -6.26 11.11 -5.92
CA ILE A 195 -7.56 10.44 -6.02
C ILE A 195 -7.54 9.62 -7.29
N ASP A 196 -7.72 8.33 -7.18
CA ASP A 196 -7.78 7.41 -8.31
C ASP A 196 -9.04 6.57 -8.20
N ILE A 197 -9.88 6.59 -9.23
CA ILE A 197 -11.16 5.89 -9.26
C ILE A 197 -11.17 5.00 -10.49
N ASN A 198 -11.28 3.69 -10.25
CA ASN A 198 -11.29 2.69 -11.31
C ASN A 198 -12.63 1.96 -11.33
N LEU A 199 -13.14 1.70 -12.53
CA LEU A 199 -14.36 0.95 -12.78
C LEU A 199 -14.03 -0.20 -13.74
N ALA A 200 -14.47 -1.40 -13.40
CA ALA A 200 -14.30 -2.56 -14.27
C ALA A 200 -15.61 -3.36 -14.36
N ALA A 201 -15.89 -3.87 -15.57
CA ALA A 201 -16.96 -4.82 -15.80
C ALA A 201 -16.38 -6.09 -16.42
N ASN A 202 -16.83 -7.24 -15.94
CA ASN A 202 -16.43 -8.55 -16.45
C ASN A 202 -17.67 -9.34 -16.86
N TYR A 203 -17.57 -10.04 -17.99
CA TYR A 203 -18.60 -10.93 -18.50
C TYR A 203 -18.02 -12.29 -18.85
N ASN A 204 -18.40 -13.32 -18.09
CA ASN A 204 -18.03 -14.72 -18.33
C ASN A 204 -19.04 -15.34 -19.30
N TYR A 205 -18.69 -15.41 -20.58
CA TYR A 205 -19.55 -16.04 -21.59
C TYR A 205 -19.74 -17.53 -21.27
N ASN A 206 -18.63 -18.23 -20.98
CA ASN A 206 -18.64 -19.63 -20.51
C ASN A 206 -17.40 -19.86 -19.62
N THR A 207 -17.14 -21.11 -19.25
CA THR A 207 -16.01 -21.48 -18.37
C THR A 207 -14.63 -21.20 -18.97
N LYS A 208 -14.53 -21.03 -20.28
CA LYS A 208 -13.28 -20.82 -21.00
C LYS A 208 -13.09 -19.39 -21.53
N LEU A 209 -14.17 -18.68 -21.84
CA LEU A 209 -14.13 -17.37 -22.48
C LEU A 209 -14.78 -16.31 -21.61
N SER A 210 -14.05 -15.24 -21.34
CA SER A 210 -14.55 -14.06 -20.64
C SER A 210 -14.09 -12.78 -21.34
N PHE A 211 -14.87 -11.74 -21.17
CA PHE A 211 -14.61 -10.38 -21.68
C PHE A 211 -14.50 -9.42 -20.50
N PHE A 212 -13.71 -8.38 -20.66
CA PHE A 212 -13.61 -7.31 -19.67
C PHE A 212 -13.53 -5.94 -20.33
N ILE A 213 -13.98 -4.94 -19.61
CA ILE A 213 -13.79 -3.54 -19.90
C ILE A 213 -13.38 -2.83 -18.61
N GLU A 214 -12.37 -1.95 -18.68
CA GLU A 214 -11.83 -1.23 -17.55
C GLU A 214 -11.67 0.25 -17.89
N LEU A 215 -12.13 1.11 -16.99
CA LEU A 215 -11.95 2.55 -17.02
C LEU A 215 -11.11 2.94 -15.82
N ASN A 216 -9.88 3.33 -16.04
CA ASN A 216 -8.96 3.73 -14.98
C ASN A 216 -8.88 5.26 -14.89
N ASN A 217 -8.74 5.75 -13.65
CA ASN A 217 -8.67 7.17 -13.33
C ASN A 217 -9.84 7.99 -13.91
N ILE A 218 -11.07 7.54 -13.68
CA ILE A 218 -12.28 8.25 -14.14
C ILE A 218 -12.46 9.61 -13.43
N ALA A 219 -11.78 9.84 -12.29
CA ALA A 219 -11.69 11.15 -11.65
C ALA A 219 -10.94 12.17 -12.52
N TYR A 220 -10.28 11.73 -13.59
CA TYR A 220 -9.53 12.56 -14.53
C TYR A 220 -8.42 13.39 -13.87
N GLN A 221 -7.97 12.99 -12.68
CA GLN A 221 -6.93 13.70 -11.96
C GLN A 221 -5.54 13.36 -12.55
N ARG A 222 -4.77 14.39 -12.90
CA ARG A 222 -3.35 14.24 -13.18
C ARG A 222 -2.58 14.39 -11.86
N TYR A 223 -2.16 13.28 -11.29
CA TYR A 223 -1.32 13.24 -10.08
C TYR A 223 0.07 12.72 -10.41
N PHE A 224 1.03 12.96 -9.53
CA PHE A 224 2.39 12.47 -9.65
C PHE A 224 2.61 11.34 -8.65
N ASN A 225 3.02 10.16 -9.12
CA ASN A 225 3.47 9.09 -8.23
C ASN A 225 4.87 9.39 -7.69
N TYR A 226 5.71 9.93 -8.56
CA TYR A 226 7.06 10.40 -8.27
C TYR A 226 7.28 11.74 -8.96
N TYR A 227 8.26 12.50 -8.48
CA TYR A 227 8.63 13.79 -9.06
C TYR A 227 8.84 13.64 -10.57
N ASN A 228 8.25 14.54 -11.36
CA ASN A 228 8.24 14.53 -12.83
C ASN A 228 7.59 13.31 -13.52
N TYR A 229 6.94 12.40 -12.77
CA TYR A 229 6.24 11.25 -13.34
C TYR A 229 4.73 11.33 -13.13
N PRO A 230 4.02 12.06 -14.02
CA PRO A 230 2.58 12.19 -13.94
C PRO A 230 1.87 10.90 -14.31
N SER A 231 0.73 10.67 -13.66
CA SER A 231 -0.20 9.62 -14.07
C SER A 231 -0.82 9.93 -15.43
N GLN A 232 -1.23 8.90 -16.14
CA GLN A 232 -2.21 9.05 -17.20
C GLN A 232 -3.54 9.52 -16.58
N ARG A 233 -4.31 10.30 -17.34
CA ARG A 233 -5.66 10.68 -16.95
C ARG A 233 -6.58 9.48 -17.11
N ILE A 234 -7.67 9.59 -17.84
CA ILE A 234 -8.54 8.44 -18.08
C ILE A 234 -7.90 7.45 -19.05
N VAL A 235 -7.98 6.16 -18.73
CA VAL A 235 -7.53 5.07 -19.60
C VAL A 235 -8.68 4.07 -19.75
N LEU A 236 -9.05 3.77 -20.99
CA LEU A 236 -10.00 2.73 -21.34
C LEU A 236 -9.23 1.51 -21.83
N MET A 237 -9.51 0.36 -21.25
CA MET A 237 -9.01 -0.94 -21.71
C MET A 237 -10.17 -1.90 -21.90
N ALA A 238 -10.10 -2.73 -22.94
CA ALA A 238 -11.04 -3.83 -23.17
C ALA A 238 -10.29 -5.04 -23.71
N GLY A 239 -10.76 -6.23 -23.38
CA GLY A 239 -10.12 -7.45 -23.85
C GLY A 239 -10.94 -8.70 -23.58
N ALA A 240 -10.39 -9.83 -24.06
CA ALA A 240 -10.93 -11.16 -23.84
C ALA A 240 -9.85 -12.06 -23.22
N LYS A 241 -10.29 -12.98 -22.35
CA LYS A 241 -9.45 -14.03 -21.75
C LYS A 241 -9.99 -15.39 -22.19
N TYR A 242 -9.10 -16.25 -22.67
CA TYR A 242 -9.45 -17.62 -23.03
C TYR A 242 -8.60 -18.62 -22.24
N ALA A 243 -9.25 -19.57 -21.58
CA ALA A 243 -8.60 -20.66 -20.86
C ALA A 243 -8.63 -21.94 -21.73
N PHE A 244 -7.48 -22.53 -21.96
CA PHE A 244 -7.31 -23.76 -22.75
C PHE A 244 -7.71 -25.02 -21.99
#